data_178f8d015ffb9cddcf6cf4d8e1b9b5ed
#
_entry.id   178f8d015ffb9cddcf6cf4d8e1b9b5ed
#
_cell.length_a   1.000
_cell.length_b   1.000
_cell.length_c   1.000
_cell.angle_alpha   90.00
_cell.angle_beta   90.00
_cell.angle_gamma   90.00
#
_symmetry.space_group_name_H-M   'P 1'
#
loop_
_entity.id
_entity.type
_entity.pdbx_description
1 polymer ?
#
loop_
_entity_poly.entity_id
_entity_poly.type
_entity_poly.pdbx_seq_one_letter_code
_entity_poly.pdbx_strand_id
1 'polypeptide(L)'
;MITRLHEKYRKDAVPALSKRFGFSNTMAVPRVQKVTVNIGLGEASANVKLLDTAAAELGQITGQKPVITRAKKSIANFKIRKGMAIGCMVTLRGERMYEFLDRLSSIVLPRVRDFKGLPPNSFDGRGNYTLGLKDQLVFPEIDYTRGDKIKGMNITITTTARNDEEGRELLKLLGVPFRVQG
;
A
#
# COMPACT_ATOMS: atom_id res chain seq x y z
N MET A 1 -21.90 2.11 -2.36
CA MET A 1 -21.90 0.62 -2.25
C MET A 1 -20.87 0.26 -1.19
N ILE A 2 -21.21 -0.52 -0.17
CA ILE A 2 -20.26 -0.90 0.89
C ILE A 2 -19.44 -2.08 0.36
N THR A 3 -18.12 -1.98 0.42
CA THR A 3 -17.22 -3.03 -0.06
C THR A 3 -17.17 -4.22 0.92
N ARG A 4 -16.91 -5.44 0.41
CA ARG A 4 -16.82 -6.68 1.20
C ARG A 4 -15.89 -6.53 2.42
N LEU A 5 -14.72 -5.94 2.22
CA LEU A 5 -13.74 -5.77 3.29
C LEU A 5 -14.19 -4.74 4.34
N HIS A 6 -14.92 -3.70 3.93
CA HIS A 6 -15.49 -2.73 4.85
C HIS A 6 -16.62 -3.35 5.71
N GLU A 7 -17.44 -4.22 5.12
CA GLU A 7 -18.43 -4.99 5.89
C GLU A 7 -17.75 -5.91 6.91
N LYS A 8 -16.71 -6.63 6.48
CA LYS A 8 -15.91 -7.48 7.35
C LYS A 8 -15.30 -6.69 8.52
N TYR A 9 -14.78 -5.49 8.23
CA TYR A 9 -14.31 -4.60 9.29
C TYR A 9 -15.39 -4.31 10.32
N ARG A 10 -16.61 -3.94 9.88
CA ARG A 10 -17.71 -3.57 10.79
C ARG A 10 -18.25 -4.77 11.57
N LYS A 11 -18.41 -5.91 10.91
CA LYS A 11 -19.05 -7.10 11.52
C LYS A 11 -18.11 -7.91 12.39
N ASP A 12 -16.86 -8.07 11.98
CA ASP A 12 -15.91 -8.99 12.59
C ASP A 12 -14.79 -8.27 13.35
N ALA A 13 -14.14 -7.28 12.70
CA ALA A 13 -12.95 -6.65 13.28
C ALA A 13 -13.27 -5.73 14.46
N VAL A 14 -14.33 -4.91 14.36
CA VAL A 14 -14.70 -3.97 15.44
C VAL A 14 -15.03 -4.69 16.75
N PRO A 15 -15.91 -5.73 16.79
CA PRO A 15 -16.18 -6.47 18.03
C PRO A 15 -14.94 -7.19 18.58
N ALA A 16 -14.15 -7.82 17.69
CA ALA A 16 -12.95 -8.55 18.10
C ALA A 16 -11.89 -7.64 18.73
N LEU A 17 -11.63 -6.47 18.12
CA LEU A 17 -10.68 -5.48 18.64
C LEU A 17 -11.18 -4.85 19.94
N SER A 18 -12.48 -4.54 20.04
CA SER A 18 -13.07 -4.01 21.28
C SER A 18 -12.93 -4.98 22.45
N LYS A 19 -13.18 -6.27 22.19
CA LYS A 19 -13.03 -7.33 23.21
C LYS A 19 -11.56 -7.53 23.62
N ARG A 20 -10.64 -7.51 22.64
CA ARG A 20 -9.21 -7.77 22.90
C ARG A 20 -8.51 -6.64 23.65
N PHE A 21 -8.78 -5.39 23.25
CA PHE A 21 -8.08 -4.20 23.77
C PHE A 21 -8.95 -3.38 24.76
N GLY A 22 -10.18 -3.81 25.04
CA GLY A 22 -11.03 -3.18 26.05
C GLY A 22 -11.56 -1.79 25.65
N PHE A 23 -11.79 -1.54 24.36
CA PHE A 23 -12.35 -0.27 23.91
C PHE A 23 -13.82 -0.14 24.34
N SER A 24 -14.11 0.85 25.15
CA SER A 24 -15.49 1.18 25.56
C SER A 24 -16.28 1.94 24.49
N ASN A 25 -15.56 2.68 23.62
CA ASN A 25 -16.15 3.46 22.55
C ASN A 25 -15.77 2.87 21.17
N THR A 26 -16.76 2.60 20.34
CA THR A 26 -16.57 2.09 18.97
C THR A 26 -15.77 3.04 18.09
N MET A 27 -15.81 4.34 18.36
CA MET A 27 -15.03 5.33 17.61
C MET A 27 -13.53 5.33 17.97
N ALA A 28 -13.16 4.73 19.11
CA ALA A 28 -11.76 4.56 19.52
C ALA A 28 -11.11 3.32 18.89
N VAL A 29 -11.91 2.41 18.31
CA VAL A 29 -11.42 1.19 17.67
C VAL A 29 -10.53 1.55 16.47
N PRO A 30 -9.34 0.94 16.32
CA PRO A 30 -8.45 1.17 15.20
C PRO A 30 -9.12 0.88 13.86
N ARG A 31 -8.89 1.77 12.89
CA ARG A 31 -9.39 1.63 11.51
C ARG A 31 -8.31 2.03 10.51
N VAL A 32 -8.41 1.52 9.30
CA VAL A 32 -7.57 1.99 8.20
C VAL A 32 -8.04 3.37 7.77
N GLN A 33 -7.10 4.31 7.69
CA GLN A 33 -7.38 5.71 7.35
C GLN A 33 -7.11 6.02 5.88
N LYS A 34 -6.00 5.51 5.35
CA LYS A 34 -5.58 5.67 3.96
C LYS A 34 -4.59 4.58 3.56
N VAL A 35 -4.50 4.33 2.27
CA VAL A 35 -3.43 3.54 1.66
C VAL A 35 -2.72 4.42 0.65
N THR A 36 -1.40 4.52 0.77
CA THR A 36 -0.55 5.27 -0.14
C THR A 36 0.29 4.29 -0.94
N VAL A 37 0.19 4.34 -2.26
CA VAL A 37 1.03 3.56 -3.18
C VAL A 37 2.01 4.52 -3.83
N ASN A 38 3.30 4.23 -3.73
CA ASN A 38 4.38 5.05 -4.28
C ASN A 38 5.31 4.23 -5.15
N ILE A 39 5.64 4.76 -6.31
CA ILE A 39 6.65 4.21 -7.22
C ILE A 39 7.77 5.25 -7.33
N GLY A 40 8.96 4.89 -6.85
CA GLY A 40 10.16 5.71 -7.00
C GLY A 40 10.94 5.29 -8.23
N LEU A 41 11.21 6.22 -9.12
CA LEU A 41 11.93 6.00 -10.37
C LEU A 41 13.16 6.90 -10.42
N GLY A 42 14.30 6.42 -9.92
CA GLY A 42 15.55 7.16 -10.00
C GLY A 42 16.02 7.41 -11.44
N GLU A 43 15.74 6.47 -12.34
CA GLU A 43 16.04 6.59 -13.78
C GLU A 43 15.15 7.60 -14.54
N ALA A 44 14.02 8.01 -13.96
CA ALA A 44 13.11 8.99 -14.57
C ALA A 44 13.76 10.37 -14.73
N SER A 45 14.83 10.66 -13.99
CA SER A 45 15.63 11.88 -14.16
C SER A 45 16.25 11.97 -15.56
N ALA A 46 16.53 10.83 -16.19
CA ALA A 46 17.08 10.77 -17.56
C ALA A 46 15.99 10.51 -18.63
N ASN A 47 14.86 9.92 -18.26
CA ASN A 47 13.80 9.55 -19.20
C ASN A 47 12.39 9.77 -18.64
N VAL A 48 11.79 10.89 -18.99
CA VAL A 48 10.44 11.28 -18.54
C VAL A 48 9.35 10.29 -19.01
N LYS A 49 9.53 9.64 -20.16
CA LYS A 49 8.57 8.66 -20.68
C LYS A 49 8.37 7.47 -19.75
N LEU A 50 9.42 7.04 -19.03
CA LEU A 50 9.30 5.97 -18.03
C LEU A 50 8.36 6.34 -16.89
N LEU A 51 8.32 7.62 -16.53
CA LEU A 51 7.44 8.12 -15.49
C LEU A 51 5.99 8.15 -15.95
N ASP A 52 5.74 8.58 -17.18
CA ASP A 52 4.38 8.62 -17.74
C ASP A 52 3.81 7.20 -17.85
N THR A 53 4.61 6.23 -18.28
CA THR A 53 4.21 4.80 -18.28
C THR A 53 3.91 4.31 -16.88
N ALA A 54 4.78 4.58 -15.91
CA ALA A 54 4.54 4.16 -14.52
C ALA A 54 3.30 4.83 -13.91
N ALA A 55 3.06 6.09 -14.25
CA ALA A 55 1.86 6.78 -13.80
C ALA A 55 0.59 6.17 -14.44
N ALA A 56 0.63 5.81 -15.72
CA ALA A 56 -0.49 5.15 -16.38
C ALA A 56 -0.78 3.77 -15.73
N GLU A 57 0.25 2.94 -15.51
CA GLU A 57 0.13 1.65 -14.83
C GLU A 57 -0.44 1.79 -13.41
N LEU A 58 0.11 2.72 -12.61
CA LEU A 58 -0.39 2.97 -11.26
C LEU A 58 -1.85 3.44 -11.27
N GLY A 59 -2.24 4.21 -12.28
CA GLY A 59 -3.63 4.62 -12.51
C GLY A 59 -4.54 3.44 -12.80
N GLN A 60 -4.10 2.47 -13.59
CA GLN A 60 -4.84 1.23 -13.88
C GLN A 60 -5.01 0.37 -12.63
N ILE A 61 -3.92 0.19 -11.85
CA ILE A 61 -3.96 -0.58 -10.60
C ILE A 61 -4.92 0.02 -9.58
N THR A 62 -4.90 1.34 -9.41
CA THR A 62 -5.59 2.02 -8.31
C THR A 62 -6.96 2.59 -8.70
N GLY A 63 -7.25 2.70 -10.00
CA GLY A 63 -8.45 3.36 -10.50
C GLY A 63 -8.49 4.87 -10.23
N GLN A 64 -7.35 5.47 -9.87
CA GLN A 64 -7.23 6.90 -9.57
C GLN A 64 -5.99 7.49 -10.24
N LYS A 65 -6.10 8.70 -10.79
CA LYS A 65 -4.98 9.39 -11.43
C LYS A 65 -3.85 9.66 -10.43
N PRO A 66 -2.62 9.19 -10.69
CA PRO A 66 -1.48 9.44 -9.82
C PRO A 66 -1.00 10.88 -9.85
N VAL A 67 -0.35 11.27 -8.76
CA VAL A 67 0.37 12.54 -8.68
C VAL A 67 1.85 12.29 -8.94
N ILE A 68 2.44 13.07 -9.83
CA ILE A 68 3.89 13.03 -10.09
C ILE A 68 4.62 13.71 -8.94
N THR A 69 5.53 13.00 -8.31
CA THR A 69 6.35 13.50 -7.21
C THR A 69 7.64 14.12 -7.74
N ARG A 70 7.97 15.31 -7.22
CA ARG A 70 9.12 16.09 -7.66
C ARG A 70 10.15 16.23 -6.54
N ALA A 71 11.43 16.30 -6.93
CA ALA A 71 12.53 16.50 -6.01
C ALA A 71 12.42 17.85 -5.29
N LYS A 72 12.52 17.83 -3.96
CA LYS A 72 12.49 19.04 -3.11
C LYS A 72 13.86 19.72 -3.04
N LYS A 73 14.94 18.95 -3.16
CA LYS A 73 16.32 19.44 -3.07
C LYS A 73 17.14 18.92 -4.25
N SER A 74 18.19 19.64 -4.62
CA SER A 74 19.18 19.19 -5.60
C SER A 74 20.23 18.32 -4.92
N ILE A 75 20.55 17.15 -5.49
CA ILE A 75 21.55 16.22 -4.94
C ILE A 75 22.47 15.83 -6.11
N ALA A 76 23.72 16.31 -6.08
CA ALA A 76 24.70 16.14 -7.14
C ALA A 76 25.05 14.67 -7.42
N ASN A 77 25.21 13.85 -6.36
CA ASN A 77 25.54 12.43 -6.48
C ASN A 77 24.50 11.63 -7.28
N PHE A 78 23.24 12.00 -7.20
CA PHE A 78 22.14 11.35 -7.93
C PHE A 78 21.76 12.10 -9.22
N LYS A 79 22.48 13.15 -9.59
CA LYS A 79 22.20 14.01 -10.76
C LYS A 79 20.77 14.56 -10.73
N ILE A 80 20.23 14.80 -9.55
CA ILE A 80 18.85 15.29 -9.34
C ILE A 80 18.91 16.79 -9.06
N ARG A 81 18.07 17.57 -9.76
CA ARG A 81 17.83 18.99 -9.50
C ARG A 81 16.44 19.20 -8.88
N LYS A 82 16.32 20.24 -8.06
CA LYS A 82 15.02 20.66 -7.49
C LYS A 82 13.98 20.82 -8.61
N GLY A 83 12.79 20.24 -8.41
CA GLY A 83 11.70 20.28 -9.37
C GLY A 83 11.67 19.14 -10.39
N MET A 84 12.73 18.33 -10.52
CA MET A 84 12.73 17.16 -11.40
C MET A 84 11.73 16.12 -10.92
N ALA A 85 11.00 15.53 -11.87
CA ALA A 85 10.06 14.45 -11.59
C ALA A 85 10.84 13.15 -11.32
N ILE A 86 10.60 12.53 -10.17
CA ILE A 86 11.37 11.36 -9.68
C ILE A 86 10.51 10.17 -9.29
N GLY A 87 9.19 10.30 -9.36
CA GLY A 87 8.29 9.21 -9.02
C GLY A 87 6.83 9.61 -9.19
N CYS A 88 5.95 8.68 -8.87
CA CYS A 88 4.51 8.92 -8.83
C CYS A 88 3.90 8.25 -7.60
N MET A 89 2.82 8.82 -7.08
CA MET A 89 2.10 8.26 -5.95
C MET A 89 0.59 8.47 -6.04
N VAL A 90 -0.14 7.59 -5.36
CA VAL A 90 -1.59 7.69 -5.17
C VAL A 90 -1.90 7.51 -3.70
N THR A 91 -2.88 8.27 -3.22
CA THR A 91 -3.46 8.09 -1.88
C THR A 91 -4.91 7.67 -2.03
N LEU A 92 -5.23 6.47 -1.57
CA LEU A 92 -6.57 5.89 -1.59
C LEU A 92 -7.24 6.07 -0.23
N ARG A 93 -8.53 6.40 -0.23
CA ARG A 93 -9.38 6.57 0.95
C ARG A 93 -10.77 5.98 0.71
N GLY A 94 -11.52 5.75 1.80
CA GLY A 94 -12.90 5.27 1.73
C GLY A 94 -13.05 3.92 1.03
N GLU A 95 -14.04 3.78 0.16
CA GLU A 95 -14.34 2.51 -0.51
C GLU A 95 -13.21 2.02 -1.40
N ARG A 96 -12.58 2.90 -2.19
CA ARG A 96 -11.44 2.54 -3.06
C ARG A 96 -10.26 1.98 -2.28
N MET A 97 -10.03 2.47 -1.07
CA MET A 97 -9.00 1.95 -0.17
C MET A 97 -9.29 0.51 0.24
N TYR A 98 -10.53 0.21 0.63
CA TYR A 98 -10.92 -1.15 1.03
C TYR A 98 -10.91 -2.11 -0.16
N GLU A 99 -11.36 -1.69 -1.34
CA GLU A 99 -11.27 -2.49 -2.56
C GLU A 99 -9.82 -2.82 -2.93
N PHE A 100 -8.94 -1.83 -2.86
CA PHE A 100 -7.52 -2.06 -3.13
C PHE A 100 -6.90 -3.02 -2.11
N LEU A 101 -7.19 -2.87 -0.82
CA LEU A 101 -6.70 -3.79 0.22
C LEU A 101 -7.24 -5.21 0.04
N ASP A 102 -8.49 -5.37 -0.37
CA ASP A 102 -9.08 -6.68 -0.63
C ASP A 102 -8.40 -7.38 -1.82
N ARG A 103 -8.17 -6.68 -2.92
CA ARG A 103 -7.41 -7.21 -4.06
C ARG A 103 -5.96 -7.52 -3.69
N LEU A 104 -5.32 -6.63 -2.93
CA LEU A 104 -3.95 -6.81 -2.47
C LEU A 104 -3.81 -8.10 -1.65
N SER A 105 -4.67 -8.32 -0.66
CA SER A 105 -4.59 -9.49 0.23
C SER A 105 -5.04 -10.78 -0.43
N SER A 106 -6.09 -10.76 -1.26
CA SER A 106 -6.72 -11.95 -1.82
C SER A 106 -6.11 -12.41 -3.15
N ILE A 107 -5.61 -11.49 -3.97
CA ILE A 107 -5.18 -11.79 -5.33
C ILE A 107 -3.67 -11.52 -5.50
N VAL A 108 -3.20 -10.35 -5.10
CA VAL A 108 -1.83 -9.89 -5.43
C VAL A 108 -0.79 -10.60 -4.59
N LEU A 109 -0.94 -10.60 -3.26
CA LEU A 109 0.03 -11.22 -2.36
C LEU A 109 0.25 -12.72 -2.63
N PRO A 110 -0.78 -13.56 -2.87
CA PRO A 110 -0.57 -14.96 -3.23
C PRO A 110 0.18 -15.17 -4.55
N ARG A 111 0.16 -14.19 -5.46
CA ARG A 111 0.87 -14.25 -6.75
C ARG A 111 2.35 -13.84 -6.67
N VAL A 112 2.77 -13.26 -5.56
CA VAL A 112 4.19 -12.91 -5.36
C VAL A 112 5.03 -14.18 -5.29
N ARG A 113 6.15 -14.22 -6.04
CA ARG A 113 7.09 -15.34 -6.00
C ARG A 113 7.60 -15.58 -4.58
N ASP A 114 7.63 -16.86 -4.16
CA ASP A 114 8.14 -17.30 -2.85
C ASP A 114 7.51 -16.56 -1.66
N PHE A 115 6.22 -16.25 -1.78
CA PHE A 115 5.51 -15.54 -0.73
C PHE A 115 5.37 -16.43 0.53
N LYS A 116 6.05 -16.01 1.60
CA LYS A 116 6.04 -16.68 2.92
C LYS A 116 5.29 -15.87 3.98
N GLY A 117 4.47 -14.91 3.58
CA GLY A 117 3.81 -13.96 4.46
C GLY A 117 4.59 -12.64 4.60
N LEU A 118 3.89 -11.61 5.01
CA LEU A 118 4.46 -10.27 5.21
C LEU A 118 5.25 -10.21 6.52
N PRO A 119 6.39 -9.50 6.56
CA PRO A 119 7.20 -9.38 7.75
C PRO A 119 6.44 -8.61 8.85
N PRO A 120 6.37 -9.13 10.09
CA PRO A 120 5.64 -8.48 11.17
C PRO A 120 6.33 -7.20 11.71
N ASN A 121 7.60 -6.97 11.33
CA ASN A 121 8.43 -5.89 11.87
C ASN A 121 8.45 -4.62 11.00
N SER A 122 7.60 -4.53 9.97
CA SER A 122 7.52 -3.36 9.08
C SER A 122 6.50 -2.30 9.53
N PHE A 123 6.23 -2.25 10.83
CA PHE A 123 5.47 -1.19 11.47
C PHE A 123 6.37 -0.03 11.90
N ASP A 124 5.81 1.16 12.03
CA ASP A 124 6.53 2.40 12.36
C ASP A 124 6.52 2.78 13.86
N GLY A 125 6.00 1.92 14.74
CA GLY A 125 5.80 2.20 16.17
C GLY A 125 4.45 2.87 16.49
N ARG A 126 3.69 3.27 15.47
CA ARG A 126 2.38 3.93 15.60
C ARG A 126 1.26 3.20 14.87
N GLY A 127 1.45 1.92 14.61
CA GLY A 127 0.46 1.07 13.96
C GLY A 127 0.29 1.29 12.45
N ASN A 128 1.16 2.04 11.78
CA ASN A 128 1.19 2.12 10.33
C ASN A 128 2.11 1.03 9.78
N TYR A 129 1.72 0.45 8.64
CA TYR A 129 2.44 -0.66 8.04
C TYR A 129 2.88 -0.32 6.61
N THR A 130 4.13 -0.65 6.28
CA THR A 130 4.66 -0.46 4.93
C THR A 130 5.19 -1.76 4.37
N LEU A 131 4.78 -2.11 3.16
CA LEU A 131 5.30 -3.24 2.39
C LEU A 131 5.88 -2.78 1.07
N GLY A 132 6.98 -3.41 0.67
CA GLY A 132 7.59 -3.23 -0.65
C GLY A 132 7.25 -4.40 -1.57
N LEU A 133 6.74 -4.11 -2.75
CA LEU A 133 6.62 -5.08 -3.84
C LEU A 133 7.72 -4.82 -4.85
N LYS A 134 8.45 -5.87 -5.22
CA LYS A 134 9.58 -5.76 -6.17
C LYS A 134 9.12 -5.65 -7.62
N ASP A 135 7.92 -6.14 -7.91
CA ASP A 135 7.41 -6.31 -9.25
C ASP A 135 5.96 -5.83 -9.33
N GLN A 136 5.66 -4.93 -10.30
CA GLN A 136 4.30 -4.48 -10.57
C GLN A 136 3.46 -5.53 -11.32
N LEU A 137 4.10 -6.51 -11.95
CA LEU A 137 3.43 -7.53 -12.78
C LEU A 137 2.61 -8.53 -11.95
N VAL A 138 2.72 -8.49 -10.61
CA VAL A 138 1.84 -9.27 -9.73
C VAL A 138 0.39 -8.79 -9.76
N PHE A 139 0.16 -7.56 -10.22
CA PHE A 139 -1.19 -7.01 -10.41
C PHE A 139 -1.79 -7.52 -11.72
N PRO A 140 -2.99 -8.12 -11.70
CA PRO A 140 -3.62 -8.68 -12.90
C PRO A 140 -4.06 -7.62 -13.92
N GLU A 141 -4.12 -6.35 -13.51
CA GLU A 141 -4.51 -5.23 -14.36
C GLU A 141 -3.41 -4.79 -15.34
N ILE A 142 -2.19 -5.30 -15.17
CA ILE A 142 -1.05 -4.94 -16.01
C ILE A 142 -0.77 -6.04 -17.02
N ASP A 143 -0.68 -5.67 -18.29
CA ASP A 143 -0.36 -6.58 -19.39
C ASP A 143 1.16 -6.85 -19.48
N TYR A 144 1.51 -8.15 -19.50
CA TYR A 144 2.89 -8.63 -19.67
C TYR A 144 3.50 -8.32 -21.04
N THR A 145 2.69 -8.00 -22.04
CA THR A 145 3.10 -7.89 -23.44
C THR A 145 3.89 -6.64 -23.77
N ARG A 146 3.93 -5.65 -22.88
CA ARG A 146 4.53 -4.34 -23.17
C ARG A 146 6.04 -4.28 -22.98
N GLY A 147 6.70 -5.34 -22.49
CA GLY A 147 8.16 -5.40 -22.33
C GLY A 147 8.74 -4.30 -21.41
N ASP A 148 7.90 -3.72 -20.56
CA ASP A 148 8.28 -2.63 -19.67
C ASP A 148 9.21 -3.15 -18.57
N LYS A 149 10.15 -2.31 -18.16
CA LYS A 149 11.05 -2.60 -17.06
C LYS A 149 10.27 -2.88 -15.78
N ILE A 150 10.73 -3.85 -15.00
CA ILE A 150 10.21 -4.15 -13.67
C ILE A 150 10.38 -2.93 -12.78
N LYS A 151 9.28 -2.50 -12.16
CA LYS A 151 9.22 -1.33 -11.28
C LYS A 151 8.74 -1.78 -9.91
N GLY A 152 9.55 -1.57 -8.89
CA GLY A 152 9.14 -1.80 -7.51
C GLY A 152 8.20 -0.70 -7.03
N MET A 153 7.33 -1.04 -6.07
CA MET A 153 6.44 -0.07 -5.42
C MET A 153 6.38 -0.28 -3.91
N ASN A 154 6.15 0.80 -3.19
CA ASN A 154 5.92 0.79 -1.76
C ASN A 154 4.44 1.06 -1.49
N ILE A 155 3.83 0.23 -0.68
CA ILE A 155 2.43 0.36 -0.25
C ILE A 155 2.43 0.62 1.25
N THR A 156 1.97 1.79 1.66
CA THR A 156 1.89 2.19 3.06
C THR A 156 0.44 2.24 3.49
N ILE A 157 0.09 1.46 4.51
CA ILE A 157 -1.24 1.40 5.12
C ILE A 157 -1.18 2.25 6.39
N THR A 158 -1.87 3.38 6.39
CA THR A 158 -1.98 4.26 7.55
C THR A 158 -3.23 3.90 8.33
N THR A 159 -3.07 3.67 9.64
CA THR A 159 -4.17 3.33 10.54
C THR A 159 -4.36 4.40 11.61
N THR A 160 -5.43 4.29 12.38
CA THR A 160 -5.64 5.10 13.58
C THR A 160 -5.20 4.39 14.86
N ALA A 161 -4.51 3.27 14.75
CA ALA A 161 -3.96 2.53 15.88
C ALA A 161 -2.95 3.41 16.66
N ARG A 162 -2.84 3.16 17.95
CA ARG A 162 -1.91 3.88 18.83
C ARG A 162 -0.54 3.21 18.89
N ASN A 163 -0.52 1.91 18.69
CA ASN A 163 0.69 1.08 18.74
C ASN A 163 0.65 0.00 17.65
N ASP A 164 1.77 -0.68 17.45
CA ASP A 164 1.93 -1.70 16.40
C ASP A 164 1.12 -2.95 16.68
N GLU A 165 0.82 -3.27 17.94
CA GLU A 165 -0.01 -4.41 18.31
C GLU A 165 -1.45 -4.24 17.83
N GLU A 166 -2.04 -3.07 18.08
CA GLU A 166 -3.38 -2.74 17.59
C GLU A 166 -3.43 -2.74 16.06
N GLY A 167 -2.41 -2.16 15.41
CA GLY A 167 -2.30 -2.13 13.95
C GLY A 167 -2.16 -3.53 13.35
N ARG A 168 -1.32 -4.38 13.94
CA ARG A 168 -1.12 -5.77 13.50
C ARG A 168 -2.40 -6.58 13.60
N GLU A 169 -3.09 -6.49 14.71
CA GLU A 169 -4.33 -7.24 14.91
C GLU A 169 -5.44 -6.75 13.96
N LEU A 170 -5.56 -5.44 13.75
CA LEU A 170 -6.46 -4.86 12.76
C LEU A 170 -6.21 -5.44 11.36
N LEU A 171 -4.97 -5.39 10.88
CA LEU A 171 -4.62 -5.87 9.55
C LEU A 171 -4.79 -7.39 9.41
N LYS A 172 -4.50 -8.16 10.46
CA LYS A 172 -4.73 -9.61 10.51
C LYS A 172 -6.21 -9.95 10.36
N LEU A 173 -7.08 -9.26 11.08
CA LEU A 173 -8.54 -9.44 10.99
C LEU A 173 -9.09 -9.05 9.62
N LEU A 174 -8.48 -8.08 8.95
CA LEU A 174 -8.79 -7.72 7.56
C LEU A 174 -8.29 -8.74 6.53
N GLY A 175 -7.49 -9.74 6.94
CA GLY A 175 -7.03 -10.80 6.07
C GLY A 175 -5.64 -10.57 5.46
N VAL A 176 -4.87 -9.64 5.98
CA VAL A 176 -3.47 -9.45 5.58
C VAL A 176 -2.63 -10.61 6.12
N PRO A 177 -1.95 -11.40 5.27
CA PRO A 177 -1.21 -12.59 5.68
C PRO A 177 0.16 -12.21 6.24
N PHE A 178 0.30 -12.18 7.55
CA PHE A 178 1.59 -12.03 8.22
C PHE A 178 2.32 -13.36 8.35
N ARG A 179 3.65 -13.31 8.28
CA ARG A 179 4.50 -14.46 8.55
C ARG A 179 4.38 -14.86 10.02
N VAL A 180 4.11 -16.15 10.26
CA VAL A 180 4.17 -16.69 11.62
C VAL A 180 5.64 -16.74 12.02
N GLN A 181 6.00 -16.08 13.11
CA GLN A 181 7.30 -16.27 13.73
C GLN A 181 7.28 -17.65 14.38
N GLY A 182 8.05 -18.57 13.82
CA GLY A 182 8.38 -19.86 14.45
C GLY A 182 9.42 -19.65 15.53
#